data_5400e0625dbb201a72e54828d7adca64
#
_entry.id   5400e0625dbb201a72e54828d7adca64
#
_cell.length_a   1.000
_cell.length_b   1.000
_cell.length_c   1.000
_cell.angle_alpha   90.00
_cell.angle_beta   90.00
_cell.angle_gamma   90.00
#
_symmetry.space_group_name_H-M   'P 1'
#
loop_
_entity.id
_entity.type
_entity.pdbx_description
1 polymer ?
#
loop_
_entity_poly.entity_id
_entity_poly.type
_entity_poly.pdbx_seq_one_letter_code
_entity_poly.pdbx_strand_id
1 'polypeptide(L)'
;MELNTIQPAAGAKHAKRRVGRGIGSGLGKTAGRGHKGQKSRAGGFHKVGFEGGQMPLQRRLPKRGFKSQSKPFKAEVRLSVLAKLPVADIDILALKQAGLVSELARVVRVIKAGELSKKVTLKGVIATKGAKAAIEAAGGSVE
;
A
#
# COMPACT_ATOMS: atom_id res chain seq x y z
N MET A 1 -2.75 -30.13 -12.66
CA MET A 1 -1.64 -29.21 -12.94
C MET A 1 -0.36 -30.01 -12.76
N GLU A 2 0.39 -30.22 -13.80
CA GLU A 2 1.63 -30.99 -13.75
C GLU A 2 2.84 -30.03 -13.65
N LEU A 3 3.95 -30.49 -13.04
CA LEU A 3 5.14 -29.65 -12.82
C LEU A 3 5.72 -29.10 -14.13
N ASN A 4 5.61 -29.85 -15.23
CA ASN A 4 6.08 -29.44 -16.56
C ASN A 4 5.18 -28.39 -17.22
N THR A 5 3.95 -28.18 -16.74
CA THR A 5 3.01 -27.18 -17.28
C THR A 5 3.04 -25.86 -16.51
N ILE A 6 3.81 -25.78 -15.42
CA ILE A 6 3.95 -24.55 -14.64
C ILE A 6 4.80 -23.55 -15.42
N GLN A 7 4.16 -22.52 -15.95
CA GLN A 7 4.80 -21.44 -16.69
C GLN A 7 4.36 -20.09 -16.15
N PRO A 8 5.25 -19.07 -16.14
CA PRO A 8 4.83 -17.71 -15.82
C PRO A 8 3.80 -17.23 -16.85
N ALA A 9 2.90 -16.35 -16.41
CA ALA A 9 1.93 -15.74 -17.29
C ALA A 9 2.59 -15.09 -18.53
N ALA A 10 1.89 -15.04 -19.65
CA ALA A 10 2.40 -14.42 -20.87
C ALA A 10 2.81 -12.97 -20.60
N GLY A 11 4.02 -12.61 -21.01
CA GLY A 11 4.60 -11.27 -20.76
C GLY A 11 5.24 -11.07 -19.38
N ALA A 12 5.15 -12.02 -18.44
CA ALA A 12 5.75 -11.89 -17.10
C ALA A 12 7.30 -11.99 -17.13
N LYS A 13 7.86 -12.65 -18.13
CA LYS A 13 9.32 -12.75 -18.33
C LYS A 13 9.72 -12.16 -19.67
N HIS A 14 10.69 -11.27 -19.66
CA HIS A 14 11.33 -10.73 -20.86
C HIS A 14 12.78 -11.23 -20.95
N ALA A 15 13.25 -11.47 -22.15
CA ALA A 15 14.65 -11.81 -22.41
C ALA A 15 15.57 -10.67 -21.90
N LYS A 16 16.67 -11.04 -21.25
CA LYS A 16 17.67 -10.07 -20.76
C LYS A 16 18.24 -9.26 -21.92
N ARG A 17 18.07 -7.93 -21.86
CA ARG A 17 18.61 -7.01 -22.85
C ARG A 17 20.14 -7.00 -22.81
N ARG A 18 20.80 -7.36 -23.89
CA ARG A 18 22.27 -7.34 -24.02
C ARG A 18 22.70 -6.07 -24.78
N VAL A 19 23.25 -5.14 -24.06
CA VAL A 19 23.73 -3.85 -24.63
C VAL A 19 25.12 -3.98 -25.22
N GLY A 20 25.47 -3.11 -26.17
CA GLY A 20 26.79 -3.09 -26.82
C GLY A 20 27.07 -4.32 -27.73
N ARG A 21 26.05 -4.95 -28.29
CA ARG A 21 26.17 -6.15 -29.16
C ARG A 21 25.73 -5.88 -30.60
N GLY A 22 26.32 -4.86 -31.23
CA GLY A 22 26.10 -4.47 -32.61
C GLY A 22 25.01 -3.44 -32.81
N ILE A 23 25.09 -2.73 -33.94
CA ILE A 23 24.17 -1.64 -34.28
C ILE A 23 22.75 -2.14 -34.58
N GLY A 24 22.62 -3.34 -35.14
CA GLY A 24 21.32 -3.93 -35.44
C GLY A 24 20.43 -4.17 -34.23
N SER A 25 21.00 -4.24 -33.01
CA SER A 25 20.23 -4.35 -31.77
C SER A 25 19.59 -3.03 -31.31
N GLY A 26 19.93 -1.89 -31.93
CA GLY A 26 19.57 -0.54 -31.48
C GLY A 26 20.29 -0.08 -30.20
N LEU A 27 21.08 -0.95 -29.58
CA LEU A 27 21.82 -0.69 -28.33
C LEU A 27 23.34 -0.95 -28.48
N GLY A 28 23.84 -0.86 -29.71
CA GLY A 28 25.25 -0.92 -30.02
C GLY A 28 26.02 0.33 -29.55
N LYS A 29 27.33 0.39 -29.84
CA LYS A 29 28.24 1.52 -29.58
C LYS A 29 28.15 2.01 -28.13
N THR A 30 27.34 3.00 -27.82
CA THR A 30 27.21 3.62 -26.49
C THR A 30 26.28 2.87 -25.52
N ALA A 31 25.70 1.76 -25.96
CA ALA A 31 24.82 0.92 -25.14
C ALA A 31 23.61 1.68 -24.52
N GLY A 32 23.13 2.73 -25.19
CA GLY A 32 22.04 3.58 -24.69
C GLY A 32 22.43 4.62 -23.65
N ARG A 33 23.72 4.75 -23.31
CA ARG A 33 24.21 5.70 -22.28
C ARG A 33 24.51 7.10 -22.81
N GLY A 34 24.53 7.28 -24.14
CA GLY A 34 24.97 8.53 -24.79
C GLY A 34 26.50 8.67 -24.77
N HIS A 35 27.02 9.84 -25.08
CA HIS A 35 28.45 10.04 -25.23
C HIS A 35 29.10 10.41 -23.89
N LYS A 36 29.19 11.54 -23.44
CA LYS A 36 29.88 11.99 -22.23
C LYS A 36 28.95 12.09 -21.01
N GLY A 37 29.53 12.33 -19.86
CA GLY A 37 28.77 12.56 -18.62
C GLY A 37 28.96 11.48 -17.57
N GLN A 38 28.59 11.78 -16.35
CA GLN A 38 28.74 10.90 -15.18
C GLN A 38 28.04 9.55 -15.34
N LYS A 39 26.83 9.55 -15.93
CA LYS A 39 26.03 8.31 -16.12
C LYS A 39 26.62 7.36 -17.19
N SER A 40 27.47 7.86 -18.10
CA SER A 40 28.05 7.04 -19.15
C SER A 40 29.34 6.34 -18.74
N ARG A 41 29.89 6.63 -17.57
CA ARG A 41 31.12 6.03 -17.03
C ARG A 41 30.82 4.68 -16.38
N ALA A 42 31.87 3.86 -16.21
CA ALA A 42 31.77 2.65 -15.40
C ALA A 42 31.42 3.06 -13.95
N GLY A 43 30.46 2.37 -13.33
CA GLY A 43 29.96 2.75 -12.01
C GLY A 43 29.27 4.13 -11.94
N GLY A 44 28.95 4.73 -13.11
CA GLY A 44 28.28 6.04 -13.19
C GLY A 44 26.98 6.06 -12.38
N PHE A 45 26.93 6.94 -11.39
CA PHE A 45 25.84 7.08 -10.46
C PHE A 45 25.34 8.54 -10.41
N HIS A 46 24.05 8.72 -10.34
CA HIS A 46 23.43 10.02 -10.10
C HIS A 46 23.04 10.16 -8.63
N LYS A 47 23.63 11.10 -7.93
CA LYS A 47 23.29 11.38 -6.53
C LYS A 47 21.82 11.72 -6.40
N VAL A 48 21.07 10.92 -5.64
CA VAL A 48 19.65 11.18 -5.37
C VAL A 48 19.51 12.42 -4.51
N GLY A 49 18.67 13.36 -4.93
CA GLY A 49 18.43 14.60 -4.20
C GLY A 49 19.58 15.61 -4.24
N PHE A 50 20.52 15.48 -5.19
CA PHE A 50 21.57 16.48 -5.38
C PHE A 50 21.03 17.70 -6.14
N GLU A 51 21.19 18.87 -5.57
CA GLU A 51 20.66 20.14 -6.06
C GLU A 51 21.81 21.09 -6.49
N GLY A 52 22.76 20.60 -7.29
CA GLY A 52 23.84 21.42 -7.86
C GLY A 52 24.82 22.02 -6.83
N GLY A 53 24.91 21.51 -5.63
CA GLY A 53 25.71 22.04 -4.51
C GLY A 53 24.92 22.85 -3.49
N GLN A 54 23.69 23.27 -3.82
CA GLN A 54 22.76 23.84 -2.85
C GLN A 54 22.39 22.80 -1.80
N MET A 55 22.14 23.23 -0.54
CA MET A 55 21.69 22.32 0.51
C MET A 55 20.39 21.64 0.10
N PRO A 56 20.33 20.31 0.01
CA PRO A 56 19.14 19.58 -0.41
C PRO A 56 17.93 19.88 0.47
N LEU A 57 16.74 19.92 -0.12
CA LEU A 57 15.48 20.25 0.56
C LEU A 57 15.27 19.44 1.85
N GLN A 58 15.57 18.15 1.82
CA GLN A 58 15.50 17.25 2.98
C GLN A 58 16.39 17.68 4.17
N ARG A 59 17.44 18.46 3.92
CA ARG A 59 18.35 19.00 4.95
C ARG A 59 17.98 20.43 5.35
N ARG A 60 17.32 21.19 4.47
CA ARG A 60 16.82 22.54 4.77
C ARG A 60 15.60 22.51 5.68
N LEU A 61 14.75 21.51 5.53
CA LEU A 61 13.56 21.37 6.36
C LEU A 61 13.90 20.79 7.73
N PRO A 62 13.39 21.35 8.82
CA PRO A 62 13.58 20.79 10.15
C PRO A 62 12.87 19.45 10.28
N LYS A 63 13.51 18.49 10.94
CA LYS A 63 12.89 17.21 11.29
C LYS A 63 11.80 17.44 12.33
N ARG A 64 10.62 16.88 12.12
CA ARG A 64 9.47 17.03 13.02
C ARG A 64 8.85 15.70 13.36
N GLY A 65 8.27 15.63 14.54
CA GLY A 65 7.48 14.51 15.00
C GLY A 65 8.30 13.30 15.43
N PHE A 66 7.57 12.29 15.84
CA PHE A 66 8.10 10.99 16.27
C PHE A 66 7.24 9.86 15.71
N LYS A 67 7.80 8.66 15.64
CA LYS A 67 7.07 7.47 15.24
C LYS A 67 6.40 6.85 16.47
N SER A 68 5.07 6.90 16.54
CA SER A 68 4.31 6.28 17.62
C SER A 68 4.42 4.77 17.57
N GLN A 69 4.88 4.13 18.65
CA GLN A 69 4.97 2.68 18.78
C GLN A 69 3.59 2.02 18.90
N SER A 70 2.60 2.72 19.41
CA SER A 70 1.23 2.19 19.59
C SER A 70 0.34 2.32 18.36
N LYS A 71 0.73 3.12 17.37
CA LYS A 71 -0.06 3.35 16.15
C LYS A 71 -0.37 2.05 15.37
N PRO A 72 0.55 1.08 15.20
CA PRO A 72 0.27 -0.16 14.47
C PRO A 72 -0.82 -1.04 15.13
N PHE A 73 -1.07 -0.87 16.43
CA PHE A 73 -2.05 -1.66 17.17
C PHE A 73 -3.47 -1.09 17.13
N LYS A 74 -3.63 0.08 16.52
CA LYS A 74 -4.93 0.76 16.40
C LYS A 74 -5.29 0.88 14.91
N ALA A 75 -6.54 0.55 14.58
CA ALA A 75 -7.05 0.67 13.23
C ALA A 75 -8.40 1.38 13.20
N GLU A 76 -8.69 2.03 12.08
CA GLU A 76 -9.97 2.70 11.83
C GLU A 76 -10.63 2.13 10.60
N VAL A 77 -11.93 1.86 10.67
CA VAL A 77 -12.73 1.31 9.58
C VAL A 77 -13.94 2.21 9.34
N ARG A 78 -14.26 2.47 8.08
CA ARG A 78 -15.41 3.29 7.67
C ARG A 78 -16.66 2.44 7.54
N LEU A 79 -17.85 3.03 7.81
CA LEU A 79 -19.13 2.35 7.61
C LEU A 79 -19.34 1.82 6.19
N SER A 80 -18.95 2.59 5.17
CA SER A 80 -19.05 2.17 3.77
C SER A 80 -18.25 0.91 3.45
N VAL A 81 -17.19 0.62 4.20
CA VAL A 81 -16.39 -0.59 4.02
C VAL A 81 -17.08 -1.78 4.67
N LEU A 82 -17.71 -1.59 5.85
CA LEU A 82 -18.52 -2.62 6.51
C LEU A 82 -19.72 -3.03 5.66
N ALA A 83 -20.33 -2.08 4.96
CA ALA A 83 -21.45 -2.35 4.04
C ALA A 83 -21.08 -3.34 2.91
N LYS A 84 -19.81 -3.42 2.51
CA LYS A 84 -19.31 -4.31 1.46
C LYS A 84 -19.01 -5.72 1.95
N LEU A 85 -18.90 -5.94 3.25
CA LEU A 85 -18.60 -7.25 3.80
C LEU A 85 -19.78 -8.21 3.61
N PRO A 86 -19.56 -9.48 3.28
CA PRO A 86 -20.62 -10.48 3.14
C PRO A 86 -21.19 -10.94 4.49
N VAL A 87 -20.46 -10.70 5.59
CA VAL A 87 -20.77 -11.18 6.95
C VAL A 87 -21.53 -10.11 7.71
N ALA A 88 -22.56 -10.50 8.47
CA ALA A 88 -23.36 -9.59 9.30
C ALA A 88 -22.73 -9.41 10.70
N ASP A 89 -22.14 -10.46 11.27
CA ASP A 89 -21.44 -10.41 12.54
C ASP A 89 -19.98 -10.07 12.29
N ILE A 90 -19.56 -8.93 12.81
CA ILE A 90 -18.21 -8.37 12.57
C ILE A 90 -17.45 -8.29 13.87
N ASP A 91 -16.44 -9.11 13.98
CA ASP A 91 -15.41 -9.07 15.03
C ASP A 91 -14.05 -8.61 14.46
N ILE A 92 -13.06 -8.48 15.31
CA ILE A 92 -11.71 -8.09 14.91
C ILE A 92 -11.10 -9.15 13.96
N LEU A 93 -11.41 -10.45 14.18
CA LEU A 93 -10.87 -11.54 13.35
C LEU A 93 -11.46 -11.49 11.94
N ALA A 94 -12.78 -11.28 11.81
CA ALA A 94 -13.43 -11.12 10.51
C ALA A 94 -12.84 -9.94 9.71
N LEU A 95 -12.53 -8.83 10.38
CA LEU A 95 -11.90 -7.67 9.74
C LEU A 95 -10.47 -7.94 9.28
N LYS A 96 -9.70 -8.74 10.03
CA LYS A 96 -8.35 -9.19 9.64
C LYS A 96 -8.39 -10.14 8.46
N GLN A 97 -9.28 -11.13 8.48
CA GLN A 97 -9.47 -12.09 7.39
C GLN A 97 -9.90 -11.41 6.08
N ALA A 98 -10.73 -10.38 6.19
CA ALA A 98 -11.13 -9.55 5.05
C ALA A 98 -10.01 -8.60 4.56
N GLY A 99 -8.85 -8.56 5.20
CA GLY A 99 -7.74 -7.68 4.85
C GLY A 99 -7.98 -6.18 5.06
N LEU A 100 -9.03 -5.82 5.80
CA LEU A 100 -9.41 -4.42 6.06
C LEU A 100 -8.57 -3.78 7.16
N VAL A 101 -8.00 -4.60 8.01
CA VAL A 101 -7.25 -4.20 9.20
C VAL A 101 -5.97 -5.01 9.27
N SER A 102 -4.87 -4.37 9.68
CA SER A 102 -3.59 -5.04 9.86
C SER A 102 -3.69 -6.18 10.89
N GLU A 103 -2.95 -7.26 10.69
CA GLU A 103 -2.84 -8.37 11.64
C GLU A 103 -2.37 -7.93 13.03
N LEU A 104 -1.54 -6.87 13.10
CA LEU A 104 -1.05 -6.31 14.34
C LEU A 104 -2.11 -5.52 15.14
N ALA A 105 -3.24 -5.18 14.52
CA ALA A 105 -4.28 -4.39 15.19
C ALA A 105 -4.89 -5.15 16.36
N ARG A 106 -4.97 -4.48 17.49
CA ARG A 106 -5.59 -4.96 18.74
C ARG A 106 -6.89 -4.25 19.05
N VAL A 107 -7.00 -3.00 18.57
CA VAL A 107 -8.18 -2.16 18.77
C VAL A 107 -8.63 -1.62 17.43
N VAL A 108 -9.89 -1.79 17.13
CA VAL A 108 -10.51 -1.28 15.91
C VAL A 108 -11.62 -0.30 16.27
N ARG A 109 -11.64 0.85 15.61
CA ARG A 109 -12.66 1.87 15.76
C ARG A 109 -13.41 2.06 14.44
N VAL A 110 -14.73 2.00 14.51
CA VAL A 110 -15.61 2.32 13.37
C VAL A 110 -15.96 3.80 13.40
N ILE A 111 -15.76 4.47 12.26
CA ILE A 111 -16.07 5.88 12.08
C ILE A 111 -17.25 6.06 11.10
N LYS A 112 -18.08 7.09 11.35
CA LYS A 112 -19.16 7.47 10.45
C LYS A 112 -18.59 8.08 9.18
N ALA A 113 -18.43 7.23 8.14
CA ALA A 113 -18.05 7.67 6.81
C ALA A 113 -18.74 6.77 5.76
N GLY A 114 -19.56 7.39 4.94
CA GLY A 114 -20.46 6.70 3.99
C GLY A 114 -21.74 6.16 4.64
N GLU A 115 -22.53 5.48 3.85
CA GLU A 115 -23.84 4.94 4.24
C GLU A 115 -23.76 3.45 4.54
N LEU A 116 -24.57 3.00 5.48
CA LEU A 116 -24.75 1.60 5.83
C LEU A 116 -26.20 1.20 5.54
N SER A 117 -26.39 0.36 4.52
CA SER A 117 -27.70 -0.16 4.12
C SER A 117 -28.01 -1.56 4.65
N LYS A 118 -27.03 -2.20 5.32
CA LYS A 118 -27.16 -3.55 5.85
C LYS A 118 -27.21 -3.55 7.36
N LYS A 119 -27.94 -4.51 7.92
CA LYS A 119 -27.88 -4.81 9.35
C LYS A 119 -26.54 -5.43 9.68
N VAL A 120 -25.83 -4.86 10.65
CA VAL A 120 -24.50 -5.30 11.09
C VAL A 120 -24.43 -5.36 12.60
N THR A 121 -23.89 -6.44 13.14
CA THR A 121 -23.61 -6.62 14.57
C THR A 121 -22.10 -6.48 14.78
N LEU A 122 -21.67 -5.53 15.61
CA LEU A 122 -20.27 -5.37 15.99
C LEU A 122 -20.00 -6.04 17.32
N LYS A 123 -18.98 -6.91 17.37
CA LYS A 123 -18.55 -7.61 18.60
C LYS A 123 -17.09 -7.24 18.94
N GLY A 124 -16.91 -6.61 20.10
CA GLY A 124 -15.57 -6.19 20.55
C GLY A 124 -14.91 -5.09 19.70
N VAL A 125 -15.69 -4.36 18.89
CA VAL A 125 -15.22 -3.26 18.03
C VAL A 125 -15.84 -1.95 18.51
N ILE A 126 -15.00 -0.94 18.72
CA ILE A 126 -15.44 0.36 19.22
C ILE A 126 -16.08 1.16 18.08
N ALA A 127 -17.28 1.70 18.29
CA ALA A 127 -17.92 2.61 17.36
C ALA A 127 -17.94 4.05 17.90
N THR A 128 -17.72 5.04 17.03
CA THR A 128 -17.95 6.45 17.39
C THR A 128 -19.44 6.72 17.57
N LYS A 129 -19.80 7.75 18.35
CA LYS A 129 -21.22 8.10 18.61
C LYS A 129 -22.06 8.15 17.32
N GLY A 130 -21.57 8.81 16.28
CA GLY A 130 -22.27 8.90 15.00
C GLY A 130 -22.30 7.58 14.22
N ALA A 131 -21.29 6.71 14.34
CA ALA A 131 -21.32 5.39 13.73
C ALA A 131 -22.29 4.47 14.44
N LYS A 132 -22.34 4.51 15.78
CA LYS A 132 -23.28 3.75 16.58
C LYS A 132 -24.72 4.08 16.21
N ALA A 133 -25.08 5.37 16.18
CA ALA A 133 -26.42 5.81 15.76
C ALA A 133 -26.78 5.35 14.33
N ALA A 134 -25.83 5.35 13.39
CA ALA A 134 -26.06 4.89 12.03
C ALA A 134 -26.25 3.37 11.95
N ILE A 135 -25.53 2.59 12.76
CA ILE A 135 -25.68 1.13 12.85
C ILE A 135 -27.03 0.76 13.46
N GLU A 136 -27.43 1.43 14.54
CA GLU A 136 -28.72 1.24 15.21
C GLU A 136 -29.87 1.62 14.28
N ALA A 137 -29.76 2.73 13.52
CA ALA A 137 -30.73 3.12 12.51
C ALA A 137 -30.89 2.09 11.38
N ALA A 138 -29.81 1.37 11.03
CA ALA A 138 -29.84 0.27 10.08
C ALA A 138 -30.31 -1.08 10.71
N GLY A 139 -30.76 -1.07 11.99
CA GLY A 139 -31.22 -2.25 12.71
C GLY A 139 -30.10 -3.16 13.23
N GLY A 140 -28.86 -2.67 13.29
CA GLY A 140 -27.71 -3.37 13.84
C GLY A 140 -27.53 -3.16 15.35
N SER A 141 -26.54 -3.82 15.94
CA SER A 141 -26.14 -3.67 17.35
C SER A 141 -24.63 -3.51 17.51
N VAL A 142 -24.23 -2.91 18.61
CA VAL A 142 -22.83 -2.74 19.01
C VAL A 142 -22.66 -3.28 20.42
N GLU A 143 -21.91 -4.38 20.52
CA GLU A 143 -21.56 -5.08 21.75
C GLU A 143 -20.11 -4.84 22.15
#